data_228a09e15c5e083f334cea6e26a9ff4f
#
_entry.id   228a09e15c5e083f334cea6e26a9ff4f
#
_cell.length_a   1.000
_cell.length_b   1.000
_cell.length_c   1.000
_cell.angle_alpha   90.00
_cell.angle_beta   90.00
_cell.angle_gamma   90.00
#
_symmetry.space_group_name_H-M   'P 1'
#
loop_
_entity.id
_entity.type
_entity.pdbx_description
1 polymer ?
#
loop_
_entity_poly.entity_id
_entity_poly.type
_entity_poly.pdbx_seq_one_letter_code
_entity_poly.pdbx_strand_id
1 'polypeptide(L)'
;MRIALFEPDIPQNAGNIFRLGACLGIPVDIIEPAGFVIDDRRLKRASMDYYDYLELKKHLSWEKFYEWSKDNSYRLVLLTTKSKKSYFDYKFQSNDIILFGRESAGAPDFVHSSVDERLTCLLYTSDAADDRVS
;
A
#
# COMPACT_ATOMS: atom_id res chain seq x y z
N MET A 1 9.52 8.99 0.27
CA MET A 1 8.16 8.40 0.30
C MET A 1 8.19 6.99 -0.25
N ARG A 2 7.43 6.11 0.31
CA ARG A 2 7.31 4.72 -0.11
C ARG A 2 5.83 4.34 -0.14
N ILE A 3 5.52 3.26 -0.83
CA ILE A 3 4.18 2.67 -0.82
C ILE A 3 4.31 1.27 -0.24
N ALA A 4 3.43 0.90 0.68
CA ALA A 4 3.43 -0.44 1.28
C ALA A 4 2.07 -1.10 1.09
N LEU A 5 2.10 -2.40 0.78
CA LEU A 5 0.89 -3.20 0.59
C LEU A 5 0.84 -4.24 1.71
N PHE A 6 -0.21 -4.16 2.52
CA PHE A 6 -0.40 -5.11 3.62
C PHE A 6 -1.07 -6.37 3.09
N GLU A 7 -0.33 -7.46 3.08
CA GLU A 7 -0.84 -8.79 2.68
C GLU A 7 -1.70 -8.72 1.42
N PRO A 8 -1.14 -8.20 0.30
CA PRO A 8 -1.96 -8.01 -0.91
C PRO A 8 -2.48 -9.35 -1.41
N ASP A 9 -3.75 -9.38 -1.83
CA ASP A 9 -4.40 -10.61 -2.22
C ASP A 9 -4.92 -10.61 -3.67
N ILE A 10 -4.81 -9.51 -4.39
CA ILE A 10 -5.21 -9.44 -5.80
C ILE A 10 -3.98 -9.08 -6.65
N PRO A 11 -3.44 -10.06 -7.40
CA PRO A 11 -2.19 -9.84 -8.15
C PRO A 11 -2.24 -8.68 -9.14
N GLN A 12 -3.38 -8.51 -9.80
CA GLN A 12 -3.52 -7.46 -10.80
C GLN A 12 -3.41 -6.07 -10.18
N ASN A 13 -4.01 -5.88 -9.01
CA ASN A 13 -3.95 -4.61 -8.31
C ASN A 13 -2.53 -4.34 -7.81
N ALA A 14 -1.87 -5.36 -7.29
CA ALA A 14 -0.48 -5.23 -6.87
C ALA A 14 0.40 -4.86 -8.06
N GLY A 15 0.18 -5.50 -9.21
CA GLY A 15 0.94 -5.20 -10.42
C GLY A 15 0.77 -3.75 -10.89
N ASN A 16 -0.44 -3.20 -10.74
CA ASN A 16 -0.71 -1.81 -11.08
C ASN A 16 0.09 -0.86 -10.16
N ILE A 17 0.15 -1.18 -8.88
CA ILE A 17 0.93 -0.40 -7.91
C ILE A 17 2.43 -0.50 -8.23
N PHE A 18 2.91 -1.69 -8.58
CA PHE A 18 4.32 -1.88 -8.93
C PHE A 18 4.69 -1.01 -10.14
N ARG A 19 3.82 -0.99 -11.14
CA ARG A 19 4.06 -0.19 -12.33
C ARG A 19 4.09 1.30 -12.00
N LEU A 20 3.15 1.73 -11.17
CA LEU A 20 3.09 3.12 -10.73
C LEU A 20 4.36 3.51 -9.96
N GLY A 21 4.79 2.65 -9.05
CA GLY A 21 6.01 2.89 -8.28
C GLY A 21 7.23 3.02 -9.18
N ALA A 22 7.35 2.13 -10.17
CA ALA A 22 8.46 2.18 -11.11
C ALA A 22 8.44 3.47 -11.93
N CYS A 23 7.26 3.88 -12.41
CA CYS A 23 7.13 5.09 -13.22
C CYS A 23 7.46 6.35 -12.42
N LEU A 24 7.10 6.39 -11.16
CA LEU A 24 7.29 7.56 -10.32
C LEU A 24 8.58 7.53 -9.50
N GLY A 25 9.33 6.44 -9.59
CA GLY A 25 10.54 6.28 -8.79
C GLY A 25 10.25 6.11 -7.31
N ILE A 26 9.10 5.52 -6.96
CA ILE A 26 8.69 5.32 -5.58
C ILE A 26 8.89 3.85 -5.22
N PRO A 27 9.70 3.53 -4.20
CA PRO A 27 9.87 2.16 -3.75
C PRO A 27 8.57 1.57 -3.19
N VAL A 28 8.40 0.27 -3.39
CA VAL A 28 7.21 -0.46 -2.93
C VAL A 28 7.62 -1.54 -1.96
N ASP A 29 6.94 -1.60 -0.83
CA ASP A 29 7.12 -2.63 0.18
C ASP A 29 5.93 -3.58 0.15
N ILE A 30 6.21 -4.87 0.25
CA ILE A 30 5.18 -5.89 0.37
C ILE A 30 5.29 -6.53 1.74
N ILE A 31 4.20 -6.51 2.49
CA ILE A 31 4.14 -7.15 3.80
C ILE A 31 3.48 -8.50 3.61
N GLU A 32 4.25 -9.55 3.79
CA GLU A 32 3.75 -10.92 3.63
C GLU A 32 2.99 -11.38 4.86
N PRO A 33 2.13 -12.37 4.74
CA PRO A 33 1.92 -13.20 3.56
C PRO A 33 1.03 -12.54 2.51
N ALA A 34 1.37 -12.73 1.25
CA ALA A 34 0.52 -12.29 0.15
C ALA A 34 -0.44 -13.43 -0.23
N GLY A 35 -1.58 -13.07 -0.78
CA GLY A 35 -2.56 -14.06 -1.24
C GLY A 35 -2.20 -14.70 -2.57
N PHE A 36 -1.00 -14.47 -3.08
CA PHE A 36 -0.51 -15.03 -4.33
C PHE A 36 1.01 -15.16 -4.25
N VAL A 37 1.58 -15.92 -5.19
CA VAL A 37 3.02 -16.11 -5.22
C VAL A 37 3.68 -14.89 -5.84
N ILE A 38 4.66 -14.32 -5.11
CA ILE A 38 5.43 -13.19 -5.59
C ILE A 38 6.76 -13.72 -6.07
N ASP A 39 6.90 -13.90 -7.40
CA ASP A 39 8.15 -14.36 -7.99
C ASP A 39 8.53 -13.44 -9.15
N ASP A 40 9.78 -13.53 -9.58
CA ASP A 40 10.33 -12.62 -10.56
C ASP A 40 9.58 -12.66 -11.89
N ARG A 41 9.14 -13.84 -12.30
CA ARG A 41 8.44 -13.99 -13.57
C ARG A 41 7.08 -13.28 -13.52
N ARG A 42 6.34 -13.49 -12.44
CA ARG A 42 5.02 -12.88 -12.29
C ARG A 42 5.12 -11.37 -12.12
N LEU A 43 6.11 -10.91 -11.36
CA LEU A 43 6.35 -9.50 -11.19
C LEU A 43 6.71 -8.85 -12.51
N LYS A 44 7.56 -9.50 -13.30
CA LYS A 44 7.98 -8.99 -14.59
C LYS A 44 6.77 -8.85 -15.51
N ARG A 45 5.91 -9.85 -15.53
CA ARG A 45 4.72 -9.82 -16.37
C ARG A 45 3.75 -8.74 -15.91
N ALA A 46 3.51 -8.63 -14.60
CA ALA A 46 2.57 -7.65 -14.05
C ALA A 46 3.07 -6.23 -14.19
N SER A 47 4.39 -6.04 -14.08
CA SER A 47 5.01 -4.72 -14.16
C SER A 47 5.39 -4.33 -15.58
N MET A 48 5.31 -5.26 -16.51
CA MET A 48 5.63 -5.06 -17.92
C MET A 48 7.05 -4.54 -18.09
N ASP A 49 7.25 -3.50 -18.89
CA ASP A 49 8.58 -2.96 -19.19
C ASP A 49 9.19 -2.16 -18.04
N TYR A 50 8.43 -1.91 -17.00
CA TYR A 50 8.89 -1.10 -15.88
C TYR A 50 9.56 -1.91 -14.78
N TYR A 51 9.62 -3.23 -14.92
CA TYR A 51 10.16 -4.11 -13.89
C TYR A 51 11.60 -3.72 -13.48
N ASP A 52 12.43 -3.36 -14.46
CA ASP A 52 13.84 -3.04 -14.20
C ASP A 52 14.01 -1.76 -13.39
N TYR A 53 12.97 -0.94 -13.32
CA TYR A 53 13.00 0.32 -12.56
C TYR A 53 12.28 0.19 -11.21
N LEU A 54 11.79 -0.99 -10.89
CA LEU A 54 11.03 -1.20 -9.67
C LEU A 54 11.94 -1.50 -8.48
N GLU A 55 11.80 -0.69 -7.44
CA GLU A 55 12.44 -1.00 -6.17
C GLU A 55 11.41 -1.69 -5.29
N LEU A 56 11.59 -2.97 -5.06
CA LEU A 56 10.66 -3.80 -4.31
C LEU A 56 11.35 -4.41 -3.11
N LYS A 57 10.74 -4.26 -1.93
CA LYS A 57 11.24 -4.87 -0.71
C LYS A 57 10.13 -5.71 -0.09
N LYS A 58 10.45 -6.95 0.24
CA LYS A 58 9.51 -7.85 0.91
C LYS A 58 9.82 -7.89 2.40
N HIS A 59 8.76 -7.87 3.20
CA HIS A 59 8.86 -8.01 4.65
C HIS A 59 8.09 -9.26 5.05
N LEU A 60 8.68 -10.10 5.87
CA LEU A 60 8.11 -11.41 6.19
C LEU A 60 6.84 -11.32 7.01
N SER A 61 6.60 -10.22 7.72
CA SER A 61 5.41 -10.05 8.54
C SER A 61 5.19 -8.57 8.81
N TRP A 62 4.01 -8.26 9.34
CA TRP A 62 3.71 -6.91 9.80
C TRP A 62 4.71 -6.45 10.87
N GLU A 63 5.02 -7.33 11.82
CA GLU A 63 5.94 -7.00 12.90
C GLU A 63 7.32 -6.61 12.38
N LYS A 64 7.83 -7.35 11.40
CA LYS A 64 9.11 -7.07 10.78
C LYS A 64 9.08 -5.73 10.02
N PHE A 65 8.00 -5.49 9.29
CA PHE A 65 7.83 -4.24 8.57
C PHE A 65 7.75 -3.05 9.54
N TYR A 66 6.95 -3.19 10.59
CA TYR A 66 6.76 -2.12 11.56
C TYR A 66 8.07 -1.75 12.23
N GLU A 67 8.82 -2.76 12.69
CA GLU A 67 10.11 -2.54 13.32
C GLU A 67 11.08 -1.84 12.37
N TRP A 68 11.16 -2.33 11.14
CA TRP A 68 12.02 -1.73 10.12
C TRP A 68 11.64 -0.27 9.86
N SER A 69 10.34 0.02 9.78
CA SER A 69 9.88 1.37 9.51
C SER A 69 10.25 2.32 10.64
N LYS A 70 10.14 1.87 11.88
CA LYS A 70 10.49 2.69 13.02
C LYS A 70 12.01 2.89 13.13
N ASP A 71 12.79 1.86 12.85
CA ASP A 71 14.25 1.97 12.87
C ASP A 71 14.77 2.94 11.82
N ASN A 72 14.03 3.13 10.75
CA ASN A 72 14.39 4.03 9.66
C ASN A 72 13.64 5.36 9.70
N SER A 73 12.94 5.64 10.78
CA SER A 73 12.25 6.92 11.03
C SER A 73 11.16 7.24 10.01
N TYR A 74 10.50 6.22 9.50
CA TYR A 74 9.35 6.42 8.63
C TYR A 74 8.08 6.68 9.42
N ARG A 75 7.19 7.43 8.80
CA ARG A 75 5.85 7.67 9.33
C ARG A 75 4.86 6.86 8.52
N LEU A 76 4.01 6.09 9.18
CA LEU A 76 3.06 5.20 8.51
C LEU A 76 1.71 5.90 8.36
N VAL A 77 1.24 5.99 7.13
CA VAL A 77 -0.02 6.64 6.79
C VAL A 77 -0.92 5.62 6.09
N LEU A 78 -1.96 5.18 6.78
CA LEU A 78 -2.86 4.16 6.26
C LEU A 78 -4.02 4.80 5.51
N LEU A 79 -4.25 4.35 4.27
CA LEU A 79 -5.45 4.71 3.53
C LEU A 79 -6.52 3.68 3.86
N THR A 80 -7.64 4.14 4.39
CA THR A 80 -8.69 3.25 4.90
C THR A 80 -10.05 3.93 4.75
N THR A 81 -11.09 3.13 4.60
CA THR A 81 -12.46 3.66 4.58
C THR A 81 -12.98 3.98 5.97
N LYS A 82 -12.23 3.60 7.01
CA LYS A 82 -12.67 3.79 8.40
C LYS A 82 -12.26 5.11 9.01
N SER A 83 -11.53 5.94 8.29
CA SER A 83 -11.09 7.24 8.79
C SER A 83 -12.03 8.34 8.30
N LYS A 84 -12.16 9.39 9.10
CA LYS A 84 -12.92 10.58 8.72
C LYS A 84 -12.03 11.67 8.14
N LYS A 85 -10.73 11.54 8.28
CA LYS A 85 -9.79 12.55 7.81
C LYS A 85 -9.48 12.33 6.34
N SER A 86 -9.75 13.32 5.50
CA SER A 86 -9.52 13.22 4.07
C SER A 86 -8.03 13.35 3.74
N TYR A 87 -7.59 12.63 2.70
CA TYR A 87 -6.23 12.75 2.22
C TYR A 87 -5.97 14.14 1.61
N PHE A 88 -6.98 14.86 1.21
CA PHE A 88 -6.83 16.22 0.68
C PHE A 88 -6.26 17.19 1.70
N ASP A 89 -6.59 16.98 2.97
CA ASP A 89 -6.18 17.89 4.03
C ASP A 89 -4.85 17.49 4.66
N TYR A 90 -4.23 16.44 4.16
CA TYR A 90 -3.02 15.92 4.74
C TYR A 90 -1.79 16.32 3.93
N LYS A 91 -0.75 16.76 4.61
CA LYS A 91 0.50 17.10 3.95
C LYS A 91 1.46 15.92 4.05
N PHE A 92 1.66 15.25 2.93
CA PHE A 92 2.59 14.14 2.86
C PHE A 92 4.02 14.64 2.95
N GLN A 93 4.88 13.85 3.58
CA GLN A 93 6.28 14.18 3.75
C GLN A 93 7.16 13.12 3.11
N SER A 94 8.43 13.44 2.92
CA SER A 94 9.35 12.53 2.25
C SER A 94 9.59 11.23 3.02
N ASN A 95 9.36 11.23 4.33
CA ASN A 95 9.50 10.04 5.15
C ASN A 95 8.19 9.30 5.39
N ASP A 96 7.16 9.58 4.60
CA ASP A 96 5.89 8.86 4.71
C ASP A 96 5.93 7.56 3.94
N ILE A 97 5.32 6.54 4.52
CA ILE A 97 4.97 5.30 3.83
C ILE A 97 3.46 5.28 3.72
N ILE A 98 2.95 5.29 2.48
CA ILE A 98 1.52 5.21 2.24
C ILE A 98 1.16 3.73 2.23
N LEU A 99 0.35 3.31 3.19
CA LEU A 99 0.04 1.92 3.43
C LEU A 99 -1.38 1.61 2.95
N PHE A 100 -1.51 0.57 2.15
CA PHE A 100 -2.81 0.06 1.68
C PHE A 100 -3.10 -1.28 2.35
N GLY A 101 -4.34 -1.45 2.80
CA GLY A 101 -4.79 -2.75 3.28
C GLY A 101 -5.09 -3.71 2.15
N ARG A 102 -5.53 -4.93 2.50
CA ARG A 102 -5.94 -5.92 1.51
C ARG A 102 -7.12 -5.41 0.70
N GLU A 103 -7.11 -5.70 -0.59
CA GLU A 103 -8.19 -5.27 -1.47
C GLU A 103 -9.52 -5.88 -1.05
N SER A 104 -9.49 -7.12 -0.59
CA SER A 104 -10.71 -7.85 -0.23
C SER A 104 -11.25 -7.50 1.15
N ALA A 105 -10.40 -7.09 2.09
CA ALA A 105 -10.81 -6.96 3.48
C ALA A 105 -10.25 -5.74 4.21
N GLY A 106 -9.42 -4.94 3.54
CA GLY A 106 -8.77 -3.81 4.18
C GLY A 106 -7.70 -4.26 5.16
N ALA A 107 -7.33 -3.39 6.09
CA ALA A 107 -6.32 -3.68 7.10
C ALA A 107 -7.01 -4.06 8.42
N PRO A 108 -6.44 -5.00 9.16
CA PRO A 108 -7.01 -5.38 10.46
C PRO A 108 -6.83 -4.29 11.51
N ASP A 109 -7.55 -4.44 12.62
CA ASP A 109 -7.55 -3.44 13.67
C ASP A 109 -6.17 -3.15 14.25
N PHE A 110 -5.32 -4.17 14.35
CA PHE A 110 -3.98 -3.94 14.92
C PHE A 110 -3.14 -3.04 14.01
N VAL A 111 -3.37 -3.07 12.71
CA VAL A 111 -2.70 -2.17 11.79
C VAL A 111 -3.24 -0.76 11.96
N HIS A 112 -4.57 -0.61 12.04
CA HIS A 112 -5.20 0.69 12.28
C HIS A 112 -4.66 1.35 13.55
N SER A 113 -4.45 0.56 14.59
CA SER A 113 -3.98 1.07 15.88
C SER A 113 -2.50 1.43 15.89
N SER A 114 -1.72 0.84 15.00
CA SER A 114 -0.26 0.98 15.02
C SER A 114 0.27 2.10 14.14
N VAL A 115 -0.52 2.56 13.16
CA VAL A 115 -0.03 3.56 12.20
C VAL A 115 -0.07 4.96 12.82
N ASP A 116 0.71 5.86 12.22
CA ASP A 116 0.80 7.23 12.70
C ASP A 116 -0.38 8.08 12.25
N GLU A 117 -0.95 7.78 11.09
CA GLU A 117 -2.06 8.54 10.54
C GLU A 117 -2.99 7.64 9.73
N ARG A 118 -4.29 7.96 9.70
CA ARG A 118 -5.30 7.22 8.95
C ARG A 118 -6.09 8.23 8.12
N LEU A 119 -6.15 8.00 6.81
CA LEU A 119 -6.81 8.92 5.88
C LEU A 119 -7.83 8.18 5.04
N THR A 120 -8.87 8.88 4.62
CA THR A 120 -9.87 8.35 3.70
C THR A 120 -9.59 8.84 2.30
N CYS A 121 -9.60 7.92 1.34
CA CYS A 121 -9.46 8.27 -0.06
C CYS A 121 -10.84 8.54 -0.65
N LEU A 122 -11.03 9.72 -1.23
CA LEU A 122 -12.33 10.09 -1.79
C LEU A 122 -12.77 9.23 -2.95
N LEU A 123 -11.84 8.82 -3.80
CA LEU A 123 -12.17 7.94 -4.91
C LEU A 123 -12.79 6.64 -4.43
N TYR A 124 -12.24 6.11 -3.35
CA TYR A 124 -12.73 4.90 -2.75
C TYR A 124 -14.16 5.09 -2.24
N THR A 125 -14.37 6.20 -1.56
CA THR A 125 -15.68 6.53 -1.01
C THR A 125 -16.71 6.75 -2.12
N SER A 126 -16.32 7.40 -3.20
CA SER A 126 -17.21 7.64 -4.33
C SER A 126 -17.69 6.34 -4.96
N ASP A 127 -16.80 5.39 -5.14
CA ASP A 127 -17.17 4.12 -5.71
C ASP A 127 -18.18 3.39 -4.84
N ALA A 128 -17.99 3.46 -3.55
CA ALA A 128 -18.92 2.83 -2.62
C ALA A 128 -20.30 3.52 -2.67
N ALA A 129 -20.31 4.81 -2.86
CA ALA A 129 -21.55 5.56 -2.88
C ALA A 129 -22.34 5.31 -4.13
N ASP A 130 -21.66 5.11 -5.17
CA ASP A 130 -22.35 4.92 -6.41
C ASP A 130 -23.03 3.64 -6.54
N ASP A 131 -22.79 3.42 -6.09
CA ASP A 131 -23.26 2.57 -6.37
C ASP A 131 -24.23 2.68 -6.00
N ARG A 132 -23.86 3.56 -6.20
CA ARG A 132 -24.31 4.00 -6.07
C ARG A 132 -24.90 4.52 -6.60
N VAL A 133 -25.04 4.65 -6.66
CA VAL A 133 -25.37 5.21 -7.07
C VAL A 133 -25.68 5.13 -7.66
N SER A 134 -25.69 4.93 -7.83
CA SER A 134 -25.91 4.87 -8.30
C SER A 134 -26.10 4.69 -8.31
#